data_9614726c4b64b8160ea3ee301c4a6ff0
#
_entry.id   9614726c4b64b8160ea3ee301c4a6ff0
#
_cell.length_a   1.000
_cell.length_b   1.000
_cell.length_c   1.000
_cell.angle_alpha   90.00
_cell.angle_beta   90.00
_cell.angle_gamma   90.00
#
_symmetry.space_group_name_H-M   'P 1'
#
loop_
_entity.id
_entity.type
_entity.pdbx_description
1 polymer ?
#
loop_
_entity_poly.entity_id
_entity_poly.type
_entity_poly.pdbx_seq_one_letter_code
_entity_poly.pdbx_strand_id
1 'polypeptide(L)'
;MAMSKSAERAYKKAVKAKKKAKRGHWLLIQKGDSVKEVFSKLFTQFAVLVLIGCGVILANEFRLSFSARQLNDSLKSLYQSYIAHDSGGDVLPGAAQLLKINPDTVGYISIDGTEVDFPVVQTTDNSTYLKKAFDGSSNKAGTVFLDYRDVLTSNKRSDNLV
;
A
#
# COMPACT_ATOMS: atom_id res chain seq x y z
N MET A 1 -41.02 -48.01 25.34
CA MET A 1 -40.54 -48.74 24.11
C MET A 1 -39.28 -48.02 23.65
N ALA A 2 -38.11 -48.61 23.78
CA ALA A 2 -36.83 -47.94 23.43
C ALA A 2 -36.59 -48.05 21.92
N MET A 3 -36.20 -46.98 21.26
CA MET A 3 -35.84 -46.94 19.87
C MET A 3 -34.66 -47.87 19.57
N SER A 4 -34.76 -48.66 18.49
CA SER A 4 -33.64 -49.49 18.03
C SER A 4 -32.39 -48.61 17.75
N LYS A 5 -31.19 -49.13 18.07
CA LYS A 5 -29.89 -48.41 17.82
C LYS A 5 -29.74 -48.01 16.34
N SER A 6 -30.34 -48.74 15.41
CA SER A 6 -30.33 -48.39 14.01
C SER A 6 -31.20 -47.17 13.71
N ALA A 7 -32.39 -47.09 14.29
CA ALA A 7 -33.30 -45.96 14.16
C ALA A 7 -32.73 -44.66 14.78
N GLU A 8 -32.02 -44.76 15.90
CA GLU A 8 -31.35 -43.64 16.51
C GLU A 8 -30.19 -43.08 15.66
N ARG A 9 -29.41 -43.96 15.03
CA ARG A 9 -28.35 -43.56 14.08
C ARG A 9 -28.93 -42.89 12.84
N ALA A 10 -30.03 -43.42 12.29
CA ALA A 10 -30.72 -42.82 11.14
C ALA A 10 -31.26 -41.41 11.48
N TYR A 11 -31.87 -41.25 12.67
CA TYR A 11 -32.37 -39.99 13.15
C TYR A 11 -31.25 -38.96 13.33
N LYS A 12 -30.13 -39.32 13.99
CA LYS A 12 -28.94 -38.44 14.16
C LYS A 12 -28.36 -38.04 12.80
N LYS A 13 -28.32 -38.97 11.81
CA LYS A 13 -27.83 -38.69 10.44
C LYS A 13 -28.78 -37.73 9.71
N ALA A 14 -30.09 -37.90 9.83
CA ALA A 14 -31.08 -36.99 9.25
C ALA A 14 -31.06 -35.61 9.84
N VAL A 15 -30.89 -35.48 11.18
CA VAL A 15 -30.75 -34.20 11.89
C VAL A 15 -29.45 -33.49 11.47
N LYS A 16 -28.36 -34.25 11.33
CA LYS A 16 -27.07 -33.71 10.86
C LYS A 16 -27.14 -33.24 9.40
N ALA A 17 -27.83 -33.98 8.54
CA ALA A 17 -28.08 -33.60 7.15
C ALA A 17 -28.94 -32.34 7.04
N LYS A 18 -30.05 -32.25 7.81
CA LYS A 18 -30.88 -31.04 7.88
C LYS A 18 -30.09 -29.82 8.40
N LYS A 19 -29.24 -29.97 9.43
CA LYS A 19 -28.35 -28.90 9.91
C LYS A 19 -27.33 -28.49 8.84
N LYS A 20 -26.77 -29.43 8.06
CA LYS A 20 -25.81 -29.14 6.98
C LYS A 20 -26.49 -28.44 5.80
N ALA A 21 -27.71 -28.85 5.42
CA ALA A 21 -28.50 -28.19 4.39
C ALA A 21 -28.90 -26.75 4.78
N LYS A 22 -29.26 -26.54 6.06
CA LYS A 22 -29.61 -25.22 6.57
C LYS A 22 -28.40 -24.26 6.66
N ARG A 23 -27.17 -24.78 6.81
CA ARG A 23 -25.93 -23.98 6.82
C ARG A 23 -25.55 -23.44 5.43
N GLY A 24 -25.89 -24.13 4.35
CA GLY A 24 -25.55 -23.71 3.00
C GLY A 24 -26.41 -22.57 2.44
N HIS A 25 -27.54 -22.24 3.09
CA HIS A 25 -28.52 -21.28 2.59
C HIS A 25 -28.77 -20.09 3.53
N TRP A 26 -27.92 -19.88 4.52
CA TRP A 26 -28.13 -18.81 5.50
C TRP A 26 -28.04 -17.39 4.90
N LEU A 27 -27.31 -17.26 3.79
CA LEU A 27 -27.17 -16.00 3.04
C LEU A 27 -28.24 -15.80 1.95
N LEU A 28 -28.86 -16.88 1.45
CA LEU A 28 -29.79 -16.79 0.30
C LEU A 28 -31.24 -16.68 0.81
N ILE A 29 -32.00 -15.77 0.19
CA ILE A 29 -33.44 -15.60 0.42
C ILE A 29 -34.16 -16.79 -0.17
N GLN A 30 -35.02 -17.45 0.61
CA GLN A 30 -35.80 -18.62 0.18
C GLN A 30 -37.30 -18.32 0.15
N LYS A 31 -38.02 -19.04 -0.74
CA LYS A 31 -39.48 -18.98 -0.83
C LYS A 31 -40.06 -19.59 0.46
N GLY A 32 -40.58 -18.76 1.37
CA GLY A 32 -41.08 -19.16 2.68
C GLY A 32 -40.36 -18.51 3.86
N ASP A 33 -39.34 -17.69 3.62
CA ASP A 33 -38.72 -16.88 4.67
C ASP A 33 -39.72 -15.84 5.19
N SER A 34 -39.75 -15.66 6.51
CA SER A 34 -40.49 -14.58 7.14
C SER A 34 -39.88 -13.21 6.75
N VAL A 35 -40.70 -12.14 6.75
CA VAL A 35 -40.26 -10.77 6.45
C VAL A 35 -39.03 -10.36 7.31
N LYS A 36 -39.00 -10.76 8.56
CA LYS A 36 -37.87 -10.53 9.47
C LYS A 36 -36.59 -11.27 9.02
N GLU A 37 -36.73 -12.50 8.55
CA GLU A 37 -35.63 -13.32 8.05
C GLU A 37 -35.07 -12.77 6.74
N VAL A 38 -35.94 -12.34 5.83
CA VAL A 38 -35.54 -11.68 4.58
C VAL A 38 -34.76 -10.41 4.87
N PHE A 39 -35.26 -9.57 5.78
CA PHE A 39 -34.58 -8.32 6.16
C PHE A 39 -33.20 -8.59 6.81
N SER A 40 -33.12 -9.57 7.71
CA SER A 40 -31.87 -9.96 8.33
C SER A 40 -30.84 -10.49 7.31
N LYS A 41 -31.28 -11.28 6.33
CA LYS A 41 -30.42 -11.80 5.26
C LYS A 41 -29.93 -10.70 4.34
N LEU A 42 -30.81 -9.75 3.95
CA LEU A 42 -30.42 -8.59 3.16
C LEU A 42 -29.40 -7.70 3.89
N PHE A 43 -29.63 -7.46 5.16
CA PHE A 43 -28.70 -6.68 5.99
C PHE A 43 -27.33 -7.37 6.08
N THR A 44 -27.31 -8.70 6.27
CA THR A 44 -26.07 -9.47 6.32
C THR A 44 -25.34 -9.44 4.97
N GLN A 45 -26.05 -9.58 3.85
CA GLN A 45 -25.46 -9.48 2.51
C GLN A 45 -24.85 -8.09 2.28
N PHE A 46 -25.58 -7.03 2.66
CA PHE A 46 -25.07 -5.66 2.56
C PHE A 46 -23.80 -5.47 3.41
N ALA A 47 -23.80 -5.95 4.66
CA ALA A 47 -22.63 -5.89 5.52
C ALA A 47 -21.41 -6.63 4.93
N VAL A 48 -21.62 -7.80 4.33
CA VAL A 48 -20.56 -8.55 3.65
C VAL A 48 -20.01 -7.78 2.45
N LEU A 49 -20.88 -7.17 1.64
CA LEU A 49 -20.44 -6.35 0.50
C LEU A 49 -19.61 -5.14 0.95
N VAL A 50 -20.02 -4.47 2.03
CA VAL A 50 -19.26 -3.36 2.62
C VAL A 50 -17.89 -3.84 3.10
N LEU A 51 -17.82 -4.97 3.79
CA LEU A 51 -16.55 -5.55 4.25
C LEU A 51 -15.62 -5.90 3.08
N ILE A 52 -16.15 -6.48 2.01
CA ILE A 52 -15.36 -6.77 0.79
C ILE A 52 -14.85 -5.46 0.19
N GLY A 53 -15.71 -4.45 0.05
CA GLY A 53 -15.32 -3.14 -0.48
C GLY A 53 -14.20 -2.48 0.35
N CYS A 54 -14.34 -2.46 1.67
CA CYS A 54 -13.29 -1.98 2.57
C CYS A 54 -11.99 -2.78 2.43
N GLY A 55 -12.08 -4.11 2.34
CA GLY A 55 -10.92 -4.99 2.14
C GLY A 55 -10.16 -4.68 0.85
N VAL A 56 -10.88 -4.44 -0.25
CA VAL A 56 -10.27 -4.06 -1.55
C VAL A 56 -9.56 -2.71 -1.45
N ILE A 57 -10.18 -1.72 -0.79
CA ILE A 57 -9.57 -0.39 -0.59
C ILE A 57 -8.30 -0.52 0.24
N LEU A 58 -8.34 -1.22 1.36
CA LEU A 58 -7.16 -1.44 2.22
C LEU A 58 -6.05 -2.20 1.50
N ALA A 59 -6.38 -3.23 0.73
CA ALA A 59 -5.40 -3.98 -0.06
C ALA A 59 -4.72 -3.10 -1.11
N ASN A 60 -5.47 -2.20 -1.75
CA ASN A 60 -4.92 -1.26 -2.72
C ASN A 60 -3.97 -0.24 -2.06
N GLU A 61 -4.35 0.33 -0.91
CA GLU A 61 -3.48 1.23 -0.14
C GLU A 61 -2.20 0.54 0.32
N PHE A 62 -2.32 -0.71 0.79
CA PHE A 62 -1.16 -1.49 1.21
C PHE A 62 -0.21 -1.76 0.04
N ARG A 63 -0.73 -2.12 -1.15
CA ARG A 63 0.09 -2.32 -2.36
C ARG A 63 0.86 -1.05 -2.73
N LEU A 64 0.21 0.11 -2.74
CA LEU A 64 0.85 1.39 -3.07
C LEU A 64 1.96 1.74 -2.08
N SER A 65 1.70 1.58 -0.78
CA SER A 65 2.71 1.83 0.27
C SER A 65 3.89 0.87 0.19
N PHE A 66 3.63 -0.41 -0.11
CA PHE A 66 4.69 -1.40 -0.27
C PHE A 66 5.57 -1.11 -1.49
N SER A 67 4.98 -0.76 -2.62
CA SER A 67 5.70 -0.38 -3.85
C SER A 67 6.60 0.84 -3.63
N ALA A 68 6.11 1.86 -2.90
CA ALA A 68 6.89 3.04 -2.58
C ALA A 68 8.12 2.73 -1.71
N ARG A 69 7.97 1.87 -0.69
CA ARG A 69 9.10 1.40 0.14
C ARG A 69 10.13 0.66 -0.70
N GLN A 70 9.70 -0.28 -1.52
CA GLN A 70 10.58 -1.05 -2.39
C GLN A 70 11.38 -0.16 -3.36
N LEU A 71 10.75 0.87 -3.91
CA LEU A 71 11.41 1.85 -4.76
C LEU A 71 12.49 2.60 -3.96
N ASN A 72 12.17 3.13 -2.79
CA ASN A 72 13.13 3.83 -1.94
C ASN A 72 14.33 2.95 -1.55
N ASP A 73 14.09 1.69 -1.15
CA ASP A 73 15.16 0.75 -0.82
C ASP A 73 16.07 0.47 -2.03
N SER A 74 15.50 0.38 -3.23
CA SER A 74 16.25 0.23 -4.48
C SER A 74 17.10 1.46 -4.79
N LEU A 75 16.56 2.66 -4.64
CA LEU A 75 17.28 3.92 -4.84
C LEU A 75 18.43 4.09 -3.84
N LYS A 76 18.16 3.76 -2.57
CA LYS A 76 19.17 3.75 -1.50
C LYS A 76 20.33 2.79 -1.83
N SER A 77 20.02 1.55 -2.18
CA SER A 77 21.04 0.56 -2.52
C SER A 77 21.85 0.97 -3.75
N LEU A 78 21.18 1.55 -4.75
CA LEU A 78 21.83 2.09 -5.93
C LEU A 78 22.80 3.21 -5.57
N TYR A 79 22.38 4.20 -4.81
CA TYR A 79 23.20 5.33 -4.40
C TYR A 79 24.41 4.86 -3.57
N GLN A 80 24.19 4.02 -2.56
CA GLN A 80 25.25 3.50 -1.68
C GLN A 80 26.27 2.62 -2.42
N SER A 81 25.83 1.81 -3.37
CA SER A 81 26.75 0.96 -4.15
C SER A 81 27.76 1.77 -4.97
N TYR A 82 27.36 2.96 -5.40
CA TYR A 82 28.21 3.84 -6.19
C TYR A 82 29.12 4.73 -5.36
N ILE A 83 28.69 5.15 -4.15
CA ILE A 83 29.57 5.89 -3.22
C ILE A 83 30.78 5.04 -2.81
N ALA A 84 30.58 3.74 -2.63
CA ALA A 84 31.64 2.82 -2.21
C ALA A 84 32.75 2.61 -3.26
N HIS A 85 32.56 3.05 -4.51
CA HIS A 85 33.42 2.75 -5.64
C HIS A 85 34.13 3.98 -6.25
N ASP A 86 33.99 5.19 -5.70
CA ASP A 86 34.52 6.38 -6.39
C ASP A 86 35.59 7.19 -5.65
N SER A 87 36.50 7.65 -6.50
CA SER A 87 37.58 8.54 -6.23
C SER A 87 37.59 9.68 -7.28
N GLY A 88 36.84 10.74 -7.00
CA GLY A 88 37.15 12.04 -7.57
C GLY A 88 36.53 12.43 -8.93
N GLY A 89 35.26 12.78 -8.94
CA GLY A 89 34.62 13.53 -9.99
C GLY A 89 33.75 14.67 -9.43
N ASP A 90 33.40 15.68 -10.25
CA ASP A 90 32.56 16.82 -9.85
C ASP A 90 31.11 16.42 -9.44
N VAL A 91 30.67 15.22 -9.81
CA VAL A 91 29.37 14.65 -9.45
C VAL A 91 29.59 13.32 -8.77
N LEU A 92 29.00 13.13 -7.58
CA LEU A 92 29.02 11.86 -6.87
C LEU A 92 28.42 10.77 -7.79
N PRO A 93 29.11 9.62 -7.98
CA PRO A 93 28.68 8.59 -8.94
C PRO A 93 27.28 8.06 -8.68
N GLY A 94 26.88 7.95 -7.40
CA GLY A 94 25.51 7.61 -7.02
C GLY A 94 24.48 8.65 -7.55
N ALA A 95 24.81 9.93 -7.53
CA ALA A 95 23.98 10.99 -8.07
C ALA A 95 23.81 10.89 -9.59
N ALA A 96 24.84 10.49 -10.33
CA ALA A 96 24.76 10.29 -11.77
C ALA A 96 23.77 9.18 -12.17
N GLN A 97 23.61 8.15 -11.35
CA GLN A 97 22.60 7.12 -11.59
C GLN A 97 21.18 7.59 -11.26
N LEU A 98 21.02 8.36 -10.18
CA LEU A 98 19.74 8.97 -9.84
C LEU A 98 19.27 9.94 -10.92
N LEU A 99 20.16 10.73 -11.49
CA LEU A 99 19.89 11.65 -12.63
C LEU A 99 19.42 10.91 -13.89
N LYS A 100 19.87 9.67 -14.14
CA LYS A 100 19.37 8.85 -15.25
C LYS A 100 17.93 8.40 -15.05
N ILE A 101 17.52 8.18 -13.79
CA ILE A 101 16.16 7.76 -13.46
C ILE A 101 15.25 8.99 -13.42
N ASN A 102 15.72 10.07 -12.80
CA ASN A 102 14.97 11.32 -12.67
C ASN A 102 15.88 12.52 -12.88
N PRO A 103 15.73 13.26 -13.99
CA PRO A 103 16.54 14.45 -14.29
C PRO A 103 16.29 15.63 -13.33
N ASP A 104 15.18 15.63 -12.58
CA ASP A 104 14.87 16.65 -11.57
C ASP A 104 15.67 16.46 -10.27
N THR A 105 16.56 15.46 -10.21
CA THR A 105 17.39 15.19 -9.04
C THR A 105 18.38 16.33 -8.80
N VAL A 106 18.34 16.92 -7.60
CA VAL A 106 19.22 18.03 -7.19
C VAL A 106 20.13 17.66 -6.02
N GLY A 107 19.82 16.55 -5.33
CA GLY A 107 20.62 16.14 -4.17
C GLY A 107 20.19 14.82 -3.57
N TYR A 108 20.81 14.52 -2.44
CA TYR A 108 20.52 13.35 -1.64
C TYR A 108 20.62 13.72 -0.16
N ILE A 109 19.64 13.33 0.65
CA ILE A 109 19.64 13.54 2.10
C ILE A 109 19.75 12.21 2.82
N SER A 110 20.74 12.12 3.72
CA SER A 110 20.92 10.96 4.60
C SER A 110 21.19 11.46 6.02
N ILE A 111 20.51 10.86 7.00
CA ILE A 111 20.69 11.19 8.43
C ILE A 111 21.00 9.90 9.16
N ASP A 112 22.24 9.79 9.64
CA ASP A 112 22.72 8.62 10.35
C ASP A 112 21.88 8.28 11.58
N GLY A 113 21.58 6.99 11.74
CA GLY A 113 20.75 6.48 12.84
C GLY A 113 19.25 6.69 12.66
N THR A 114 18.81 7.14 11.47
CA THR A 114 17.40 7.32 11.13
C THR A 114 17.05 6.59 9.82
N GLU A 115 15.74 6.57 9.49
CA GLU A 115 15.24 6.06 8.19
C GLU A 115 15.32 7.12 7.07
N VAL A 116 15.86 8.32 7.35
CA VAL A 116 15.96 9.39 6.37
C VAL A 116 17.17 9.13 5.47
N ASP A 117 16.90 8.67 4.26
CA ASP A 117 17.90 8.29 3.27
C ASP A 117 17.23 8.33 1.88
N PHE A 118 17.09 9.54 1.32
CA PHE A 118 16.25 9.80 0.15
C PHE A 118 16.91 10.73 -0.87
N PRO A 119 16.69 10.51 -2.18
CA PRO A 119 16.99 11.50 -3.19
C PRO A 119 16.10 12.73 -3.03
N VAL A 120 16.65 13.91 -3.37
CA VAL A 120 15.95 15.19 -3.35
C VAL A 120 15.79 15.67 -4.78
N VAL A 121 14.59 16.08 -5.14
CA VAL A 121 14.25 16.61 -6.46
C VAL A 121 13.87 18.09 -6.38
N GLN A 122 13.95 18.79 -7.51
CA GLN A 122 13.46 20.18 -7.62
C GLN A 122 12.83 20.38 -8.99
N THR A 123 11.68 21.05 -9.03
CA THR A 123 10.99 21.44 -10.27
C THR A 123 10.69 22.95 -10.26
N THR A 124 9.92 23.40 -11.23
CA THR A 124 9.46 24.80 -11.31
C THR A 124 8.26 25.10 -10.40
N ASP A 125 7.79 24.13 -9.61
CA ASP A 125 6.66 24.26 -8.68
C ASP A 125 6.84 23.33 -7.46
N ASN A 126 6.07 23.58 -6.39
CA ASN A 126 6.06 22.80 -5.16
C ASN A 126 4.91 21.75 -5.11
N SER A 127 4.23 21.48 -6.21
CA SER A 127 3.06 20.62 -6.25
C SER A 127 3.30 19.29 -6.96
N THR A 128 4.23 19.26 -7.91
CA THR A 128 4.51 18.11 -8.78
C THR A 128 4.83 16.85 -7.99
N TYR A 129 5.72 16.94 -7.00
CA TYR A 129 6.18 15.79 -6.21
C TYR A 129 5.40 15.53 -4.92
N LEU A 130 4.33 16.26 -4.64
CA LEU A 130 3.46 15.98 -3.47
C LEU A 130 2.74 14.62 -3.59
N LYS A 131 2.52 14.12 -4.79
CA LYS A 131 1.80 12.86 -5.05
C LYS A 131 2.48 11.99 -6.10
N LYS A 132 3.76 12.19 -6.33
CA LYS A 132 4.58 11.38 -7.24
C LYS A 132 5.76 10.76 -6.51
N ALA A 133 6.08 9.52 -6.83
CA ALA A 133 7.33 8.89 -6.44
C ALA A 133 8.51 9.47 -7.26
N PHE A 134 9.73 9.13 -6.86
CA PHE A 134 10.95 9.58 -7.51
C PHE A 134 11.01 9.22 -9.01
N ASP A 135 10.48 8.08 -9.41
CA ASP A 135 10.38 7.63 -10.81
C ASP A 135 9.21 8.23 -11.60
N GLY A 136 8.48 9.19 -10.99
CA GLY A 136 7.30 9.83 -11.59
C GLY A 136 6.00 9.06 -11.46
N SER A 137 6.01 7.84 -10.90
CA SER A 137 4.80 7.06 -10.65
C SER A 137 3.92 7.69 -9.56
N SER A 138 2.63 7.33 -9.53
CA SER A 138 1.70 7.85 -8.51
C SER A 138 2.07 7.34 -7.12
N ASN A 139 2.30 8.25 -6.17
CA ASN A 139 2.59 7.92 -4.77
C ASN A 139 1.99 8.98 -3.84
N LYS A 140 1.14 8.55 -2.91
CA LYS A 140 0.48 9.45 -1.95
C LYS A 140 1.46 10.09 -0.95
N ALA A 141 2.58 9.44 -0.67
CA ALA A 141 3.61 9.98 0.22
C ALA A 141 4.46 11.07 -0.44
N GLY A 142 4.46 11.14 -1.78
CA GLY A 142 5.29 12.05 -2.54
C GLY A 142 6.77 11.67 -2.55
N THR A 143 7.61 12.61 -2.93
CA THR A 143 9.07 12.54 -2.92
C THR A 143 9.61 13.78 -2.20
N VAL A 144 10.73 13.65 -1.54
CA VAL A 144 11.42 14.78 -0.90
C VAL A 144 11.84 15.76 -1.99
N PHE A 145 11.42 17.02 -1.89
CA PHE A 145 11.73 18.05 -2.88
C PHE A 145 12.22 19.34 -2.22
N LEU A 146 13.02 20.07 -2.97
CA LEU A 146 13.47 21.42 -2.63
C LEU A 146 12.47 22.44 -3.17
N ASP A 147 12.23 23.53 -2.43
CA ASP A 147 11.35 24.61 -2.88
C ASP A 147 11.86 25.17 -4.23
N TYR A 148 10.96 25.40 -5.18
CA TYR A 148 11.31 25.88 -6.53
C TYR A 148 12.01 27.24 -6.52
N ARG A 149 11.87 28.03 -5.46
CA ARG A 149 12.49 29.35 -5.28
C ARG A 149 13.93 29.26 -4.80
N ASP A 150 14.35 28.12 -4.28
CA ASP A 150 15.70 27.94 -3.78
C ASP A 150 16.67 27.79 -4.95
N VAL A 151 17.77 28.53 -4.89
CA VAL A 151 18.79 28.51 -5.93
C VAL A 151 20.01 27.74 -5.42
N LEU A 152 20.25 26.58 -6.00
CA LEU A 152 21.46 25.79 -5.75
C LEU A 152 22.60 26.35 -6.59
N THR A 153 23.46 27.18 -6.01
CA THR A 153 24.69 27.66 -6.65
C THR A 153 25.90 27.11 -5.93
N SER A 154 26.92 26.69 -6.68
CA SER A 154 28.17 26.13 -6.14
C SER A 154 28.91 27.05 -5.16
N ASN A 155 28.60 28.36 -5.14
CA ASN A 155 29.28 29.37 -4.36
C ASN A 155 28.43 30.12 -3.32
N LYS A 156 27.15 29.78 -3.18
CA LYS A 156 26.28 30.34 -2.12
C LYS A 156 25.52 29.18 -1.47
N ARG A 157 25.75 28.96 -0.20
CA ARG A 157 24.75 28.26 0.64
C ARG A 157 23.51 29.15 0.59
N SER A 158 22.40 28.62 0.08
CA SER A 158 21.14 29.33 0.21
C SER A 158 20.80 29.36 1.69
N ASP A 159 20.55 30.57 2.24
CA ASP A 159 20.24 30.79 3.65
C ASP A 159 18.81 30.31 4.05
N ASN A 160 18.21 29.41 3.27
CA ASN A 160 16.87 28.86 3.53
C ASN A 160 16.93 27.57 4.36
N LEU A 161 17.60 27.65 5.50
CA LEU A 161 17.34 26.76 6.63
C LEU A 161 16.29 27.44 7.51
N VAL A 162 15.04 27.24 7.21
CA VAL A 162 13.93 27.53 8.10
C VAL A 162 13.60 26.30 8.93
#